data_6f0bd139a579a7c30a9338b5b17fd56d
#
_entry.id   6f0bd139a579a7c30a9338b5b17fd56d
#
_cell.length_a   1.000
_cell.length_b   1.000
_cell.length_c   1.000
_cell.angle_alpha   90.00
_cell.angle_beta   90.00
_cell.angle_gamma   90.00
#
_symmetry.space_group_name_H-M   'P 1'
#
loop_
_entity.id
_entity.type
_entity.pdbx_description
1 polymer ?
#
loop_
_entity_poly.entity_id
_entity_poly.type
_entity_poly.pdbx_seq_one_letter_code
_entity_poly.pdbx_strand_id
1 'polypeptide(L)'
;GLGDVYKRQLLDVLYEDIHYFQTRQTAIDCPFIRLEGEPLMVTVPSAEDILGDKLTAFAPNTTGIPYYKNGRSCSMEIAKQLYDVGRLFENISGLQITAEAFRKIAVVELSYRSLGTDIGQVFNDIRQTALCISTRGKAGEGDFNLIQDGIIRVKSFMYKQRYLIDNAIIDAARAAYLATLIEKGVTEVERYSNNPVDIKDLVIRPSLTNKLNKLKSNLPEAFYYWAKTSELLEV
;
A
#
# COMPACT_ATOMS: atom_id res chain seq x y z
N GLY A 1 12.14 -17.38 -40.49
CA GLY A 1 11.01 -17.68 -39.65
C GLY A 1 11.00 -16.71 -38.51
N LEU A 2 10.09 -15.72 -38.55
CA LEU A 2 9.80 -14.84 -37.43
C LEU A 2 9.17 -15.70 -36.33
N GLY A 3 10.00 -16.11 -35.38
CA GLY A 3 9.54 -16.83 -34.20
C GLY A 3 8.56 -15.98 -33.41
N ASP A 4 7.36 -16.46 -33.30
CA ASP A 4 6.28 -15.96 -32.49
C ASP A 4 6.73 -15.79 -31.04
N VAL A 5 7.13 -14.59 -30.68
CA VAL A 5 7.21 -14.19 -29.28
C VAL A 5 5.81 -13.77 -28.86
N TYR A 6 4.89 -14.71 -28.80
CA TYR A 6 3.67 -14.51 -28.03
C TYR A 6 4.11 -14.31 -26.57
N LYS A 7 4.12 -13.08 -26.13
CA LYS A 7 4.12 -12.76 -24.71
C LYS A 7 2.93 -13.50 -24.13
N ARG A 8 3.19 -14.61 -23.43
CA ARG A 8 2.15 -15.34 -22.72
C ARG A 8 1.55 -14.37 -21.71
N GLN A 9 0.35 -13.92 -21.96
CA GLN A 9 -0.45 -13.30 -20.91
C GLN A 9 -0.82 -14.43 -19.96
N LEU A 10 -0.30 -14.38 -18.75
CA LEU A 10 -0.73 -15.25 -17.67
C LEU A 10 -1.99 -14.63 -17.08
N LEU A 11 -3.10 -15.29 -17.32
CA LEU A 11 -4.32 -15.09 -16.58
C LEU A 11 -4.29 -16.10 -15.43
N ASP A 12 -3.98 -15.62 -14.22
CA ASP A 12 -4.09 -16.44 -13.03
C ASP A 12 -5.56 -16.42 -12.57
N VAL A 13 -6.18 -17.59 -12.59
CA VAL A 13 -7.53 -17.78 -12.06
C VAL A 13 -7.39 -18.58 -10.77
N LEU A 14 -7.66 -17.92 -9.65
CA LEU A 14 -7.73 -18.56 -8.35
C LEU A 14 -9.20 -18.92 -8.06
N TYR A 15 -9.41 -20.14 -7.63
CA TYR A 15 -10.71 -20.61 -7.12
C TYR A 15 -10.63 -20.62 -5.61
N GLU A 16 -11.06 -19.51 -5.01
CA GLU A 16 -11.13 -19.34 -3.57
C GLU A 16 -12.52 -18.86 -3.18
N ASP A 17 -12.95 -19.21 -1.98
CA ASP A 17 -14.13 -18.61 -1.37
C ASP A 17 -13.80 -17.17 -0.94
N ILE A 18 -13.86 -16.26 -1.90
CA ILE A 18 -13.57 -14.85 -1.64
C ILE A 18 -14.84 -14.19 -1.11
N HIS A 19 -14.77 -13.73 0.13
CA HIS A 19 -15.85 -12.99 0.77
C HIS A 19 -15.42 -11.52 0.92
N TYR A 20 -15.77 -10.71 -0.07
CA TYR A 20 -15.70 -9.26 0.07
C TYR A 20 -16.85 -8.76 0.94
N PHE A 21 -16.60 -7.74 1.75
CA PHE A 21 -17.62 -7.12 2.59
C PHE A 21 -18.57 -6.26 1.77
N GLN A 22 -18.06 -5.66 0.71
CA GLN A 22 -18.85 -4.82 -0.17
C GLN A 22 -18.42 -5.00 -1.64
N THR A 23 -19.42 -5.20 -2.50
CA THR A 23 -19.20 -5.32 -3.96
C THR A 23 -20.02 -4.28 -4.71
N ARG A 24 -19.59 -3.96 -5.93
CA ARG A 24 -20.33 -3.10 -6.85
C ARG A 24 -20.33 -3.66 -8.26
N GLN A 25 -21.36 -3.33 -9.01
CA GLN A 25 -21.40 -3.57 -10.44
C GLN A 25 -20.67 -2.46 -11.19
N THR A 26 -19.80 -2.82 -12.11
CA THR A 26 -19.10 -1.87 -12.98
C THR A 26 -19.03 -2.39 -14.40
N ALA A 27 -19.11 -1.51 -15.37
CA ALA A 27 -18.85 -1.86 -16.75
C ALA A 27 -17.35 -2.11 -16.95
N ILE A 28 -17.01 -3.11 -17.75
CA ILE A 28 -15.65 -3.24 -18.25
C ILE A 28 -15.42 -2.07 -19.20
N ASP A 29 -14.56 -1.13 -18.77
CA ASP A 29 -14.10 -0.03 -19.59
C ASP A 29 -12.56 0.04 -19.50
N CYS A 30 -11.91 -0.10 -20.63
CA CYS A 30 -10.47 -0.08 -20.71
C CYS A 30 -10.03 0.70 -21.96
N PRO A 31 -9.25 1.78 -21.81
CA PRO A 31 -8.82 2.59 -22.95
C PRO A 31 -7.89 1.86 -23.94
N PHE A 32 -7.45 0.66 -23.58
CA PHE A 32 -6.59 -0.18 -24.42
C PHE A 32 -7.34 -1.30 -25.16
N ILE A 33 -8.63 -1.47 -24.86
CA ILE A 33 -9.46 -2.53 -25.45
C ILE A 33 -10.68 -1.85 -26.09
N ARG A 34 -10.84 -2.06 -27.40
CA ARG A 34 -12.08 -1.66 -28.07
C ARG A 34 -13.14 -2.72 -27.80
N LEU A 35 -14.19 -2.33 -27.12
CA LEU A 35 -15.36 -3.17 -26.89
C LEU A 35 -16.39 -2.86 -27.98
N GLU A 36 -17.05 -3.92 -28.48
CA GLU A 36 -18.17 -3.83 -29.43
C GLU A 36 -19.43 -4.40 -28.76
N GLY A 37 -20.56 -3.72 -28.92
CA GLY A 37 -21.83 -4.10 -28.31
C GLY A 37 -22.08 -3.43 -26.97
N GLU A 38 -23.05 -3.96 -26.21
CA GLU A 38 -23.37 -3.46 -24.88
C GLU A 38 -22.24 -3.72 -23.88
N PRO A 39 -21.98 -2.78 -22.94
CA PRO A 39 -20.94 -2.95 -21.95
C PRO A 39 -21.16 -4.19 -21.08
N LEU A 40 -20.14 -5.03 -20.96
CA LEU A 40 -20.17 -6.17 -20.05
C LEU A 40 -20.06 -5.67 -18.61
N MET A 41 -21.07 -5.95 -17.80
CA MET A 41 -21.09 -5.64 -16.38
C MET A 41 -20.45 -6.74 -15.55
N VAL A 42 -19.57 -6.38 -14.64
CA VAL A 42 -18.90 -7.31 -13.73
C VAL A 42 -19.04 -6.85 -12.29
N THR A 43 -19.10 -7.82 -11.37
CA THR A 43 -19.06 -7.54 -9.93
C THR A 43 -17.62 -7.42 -9.48
N VAL A 44 -17.28 -6.31 -8.85
CA VAL A 44 -15.94 -6.05 -8.29
C VAL A 44 -16.05 -5.66 -6.83
N PRO A 45 -14.99 -5.91 -6.02
CA PRO A 45 -14.96 -5.43 -4.65
C PRO A 45 -14.93 -3.91 -4.59
N SER A 46 -15.30 -3.35 -3.42
CA SER A 46 -15.16 -1.93 -3.16
C SER A 46 -13.68 -1.51 -3.10
N ALA A 47 -13.41 -0.22 -3.23
CA ALA A 47 -12.06 0.31 -3.07
C ALA A 47 -11.53 0.07 -1.64
N GLU A 48 -12.41 0.13 -0.66
CA GLU A 48 -12.15 -0.13 0.74
C GLU A 48 -11.73 -1.59 1.00
N ASP A 49 -12.43 -2.57 0.41
CA ASP A 49 -12.06 -3.99 0.47
C ASP A 49 -10.68 -4.24 -0.14
N ILE A 50 -10.48 -3.71 -1.36
CA ILE A 50 -9.20 -3.85 -2.06
C ILE A 50 -8.06 -3.20 -1.26
N LEU A 51 -8.30 -2.04 -0.61
CA LEU A 51 -7.29 -1.39 0.21
C LEU A 51 -6.87 -2.26 1.40
N GLY A 52 -7.81 -2.96 2.05
CA GLY A 52 -7.51 -3.90 3.13
C GLY A 52 -6.58 -5.02 2.68
N ASP A 53 -6.86 -5.62 1.51
CA ASP A 53 -6.00 -6.64 0.90
C ASP A 53 -4.60 -6.07 0.56
N LYS A 54 -4.56 -4.94 -0.13
CA LYS A 54 -3.29 -4.32 -0.56
C LYS A 54 -2.41 -3.90 0.61
N LEU A 55 -3.02 -3.48 1.71
CA LEU A 55 -2.28 -3.11 2.91
C LEU A 55 -1.63 -4.34 3.57
N THR A 56 -2.33 -5.49 3.64
CA THR A 56 -1.73 -6.76 4.11
C THR A 56 -0.63 -7.25 3.18
N ALA A 57 -0.78 -7.07 1.87
CA ALA A 57 0.22 -7.44 0.88
C ALA A 57 1.48 -6.55 0.93
N PHE A 58 1.39 -5.34 1.51
CA PHE A 58 2.53 -4.43 1.75
C PHE A 58 3.18 -4.64 3.12
N ALA A 59 3.30 -5.86 3.59
CA ALA A 59 3.97 -6.25 4.84
C ALA A 59 4.99 -7.36 4.57
N PRO A 60 6.15 -7.05 3.97
CA PRO A 60 7.04 -8.04 3.36
C PRO A 60 7.72 -9.00 4.34
N ASN A 61 7.79 -8.66 5.62
CA ASN A 61 8.38 -9.51 6.65
C ASN A 61 7.33 -10.40 7.36
N THR A 62 6.03 -10.19 7.10
CA THR A 62 4.92 -10.93 7.72
C THR A 62 3.97 -11.51 6.68
N THR A 63 2.86 -10.84 6.41
CA THR A 63 1.79 -11.32 5.52
C THR A 63 2.00 -11.00 4.06
N GLY A 64 2.82 -10.00 3.76
CA GLY A 64 2.93 -9.42 2.42
C GLY A 64 3.85 -10.21 1.48
N ILE A 65 4.12 -9.60 0.34
CA ILE A 65 5.02 -10.15 -0.66
C ILE A 65 6.45 -10.13 -0.10
N PRO A 66 7.12 -11.27 0.05
CA PRO A 66 8.47 -11.32 0.60
C PRO A 66 9.49 -10.68 -0.36
N TYR A 67 10.62 -10.22 0.17
CA TYR A 67 11.69 -9.65 -0.65
C TYR A 67 12.22 -10.62 -1.71
N TYR A 68 12.24 -11.92 -1.40
CA TYR A 68 12.65 -12.98 -2.31
C TYR A 68 11.69 -14.17 -2.28
N LYS A 69 11.38 -14.71 -3.46
CA LYS A 69 10.63 -15.95 -3.62
C LYS A 69 11.37 -16.84 -4.63
N ASN A 70 11.72 -18.06 -4.21
CA ASN A 70 12.45 -19.01 -5.05
C ASN A 70 13.76 -18.42 -5.66
N GLY A 71 14.50 -17.65 -4.87
CA GLY A 71 15.75 -16.99 -5.30
C GLY A 71 15.56 -15.78 -6.23
N ARG A 72 14.33 -15.37 -6.52
CA ARG A 72 14.03 -14.21 -7.35
C ARG A 72 13.56 -13.04 -6.48
N SER A 73 14.04 -11.85 -6.82
CA SER A 73 13.58 -10.62 -6.17
C SER A 73 12.12 -10.33 -6.50
N CYS A 74 11.32 -10.03 -5.47
CA CYS A 74 9.93 -9.57 -5.56
C CYS A 74 9.79 -8.06 -5.29
N SER A 75 10.88 -7.31 -5.42
CA SER A 75 10.90 -5.88 -5.11
C SER A 75 9.90 -5.05 -5.93
N MET A 76 9.71 -5.43 -7.20
CA MET A 76 8.76 -4.76 -8.07
C MET A 76 7.31 -5.02 -7.60
N GLU A 77 7.02 -6.22 -7.17
CA GLU A 77 5.72 -6.63 -6.64
C GLU A 77 5.41 -5.88 -5.35
N ILE A 78 6.39 -5.71 -4.44
CA ILE A 78 6.25 -4.89 -3.23
C ILE A 78 5.96 -3.43 -3.61
N ALA A 79 6.71 -2.87 -4.56
CA ALA A 79 6.50 -1.50 -5.03
C ALA A 79 5.12 -1.30 -5.68
N LYS A 80 4.58 -2.33 -6.37
CA LYS A 80 3.21 -2.31 -6.90
C LYS A 80 2.16 -2.23 -5.78
N GLN A 81 2.31 -3.03 -4.71
CA GLN A 81 1.37 -2.97 -3.59
C GLN A 81 1.36 -1.57 -2.96
N LEU A 82 2.54 -0.99 -2.77
CA LEU A 82 2.65 0.36 -2.23
C LEU A 82 1.96 1.41 -3.13
N TYR A 83 2.17 1.32 -4.44
CA TYR A 83 1.50 2.18 -5.41
C TYR A 83 -0.03 2.02 -5.33
N ASP A 84 -0.52 0.79 -5.29
CA ASP A 84 -1.95 0.51 -5.18
C ASP A 84 -2.54 1.09 -3.89
N VAL A 85 -1.87 0.94 -2.75
CA VAL A 85 -2.27 1.55 -1.47
C VAL A 85 -2.38 3.07 -1.62
N GLY A 86 -1.38 3.73 -2.23
CA GLY A 86 -1.40 5.16 -2.44
C GLY A 86 -2.57 5.63 -3.32
N ARG A 87 -2.90 4.88 -4.38
CA ARG A 87 -4.04 5.22 -5.27
C ARG A 87 -5.39 4.96 -4.61
N LEU A 88 -5.51 3.86 -3.88
CA LEU A 88 -6.74 3.52 -3.16
C LEU A 88 -7.01 4.51 -2.02
N PHE A 89 -5.97 4.96 -1.31
CA PHE A 89 -6.09 5.99 -0.29
C PHE A 89 -6.85 7.23 -0.76
N GLU A 90 -6.64 7.65 -1.99
CA GLU A 90 -7.30 8.83 -2.58
C GLU A 90 -8.79 8.60 -2.86
N ASN A 91 -9.23 7.34 -2.95
CA ASN A 91 -10.56 6.95 -3.44
C ASN A 91 -11.50 6.37 -2.37
N ILE A 92 -11.01 6.12 -1.16
CA ILE A 92 -11.84 5.62 -0.07
C ILE A 92 -12.56 6.76 0.65
N SER A 93 -13.73 6.45 1.21
CA SER A 93 -14.53 7.39 2.00
C SER A 93 -14.37 7.22 3.51
N GLY A 94 -13.98 6.04 3.96
CA GLY A 94 -13.77 5.69 5.36
C GLY A 94 -12.99 4.39 5.51
N LEU A 95 -12.70 3.98 6.76
CA LEU A 95 -11.84 2.83 7.04
C LEU A 95 -12.57 1.61 7.61
N GLN A 96 -13.86 1.67 7.88
CA GLN A 96 -14.55 0.56 8.52
C GLN A 96 -14.38 -0.75 7.73
N ILE A 97 -14.76 -0.73 6.44
CA ILE A 97 -14.66 -1.91 5.56
C ILE A 97 -13.21 -2.31 5.34
N THR A 98 -12.32 -1.32 5.13
CA THR A 98 -10.88 -1.57 5.01
C THR A 98 -10.31 -2.28 6.23
N ALA A 99 -10.71 -1.86 7.44
CA ALA A 99 -10.25 -2.47 8.68
C ALA A 99 -10.75 -3.91 8.87
N GLU A 100 -12.00 -4.18 8.48
CA GLU A 100 -12.59 -5.52 8.53
C GLU A 100 -11.89 -6.44 7.51
N ALA A 101 -11.70 -5.99 6.26
CA ALA A 101 -10.99 -6.73 5.23
C ALA A 101 -9.54 -7.01 5.63
N PHE A 102 -8.80 -5.98 6.08
CA PHE A 102 -7.44 -6.11 6.57
C PHE A 102 -7.31 -7.18 7.66
N ARG A 103 -8.14 -7.09 8.72
CA ARG A 103 -8.05 -8.03 9.84
C ARG A 103 -8.34 -9.46 9.42
N LYS A 104 -9.36 -9.66 8.57
CA LYS A 104 -9.71 -10.98 8.05
C LYS A 104 -8.56 -11.58 7.23
N ILE A 105 -8.03 -10.83 6.28
CA ILE A 105 -6.95 -11.30 5.39
C ILE A 105 -5.66 -11.51 6.19
N ALA A 106 -5.30 -10.60 7.10
CA ALA A 106 -4.10 -10.73 7.91
C ALA A 106 -4.09 -12.02 8.74
N VAL A 107 -5.22 -12.39 9.35
CA VAL A 107 -5.33 -13.66 10.11
C VAL A 107 -5.11 -14.86 9.21
N VAL A 108 -5.70 -14.88 8.02
CA VAL A 108 -5.56 -15.98 7.06
C VAL A 108 -4.11 -16.11 6.60
N GLU A 109 -3.49 -14.98 6.20
CA GLU A 109 -2.11 -14.96 5.72
C GLU A 109 -1.09 -15.35 6.81
N LEU A 110 -1.28 -14.89 8.04
CA LEU A 110 -0.45 -15.29 9.17
C LEU A 110 -0.53 -16.81 9.42
N SER A 111 -1.74 -17.38 9.32
CA SER A 111 -1.97 -18.82 9.45
C SER A 111 -1.24 -19.61 8.38
N TYR A 112 -1.33 -19.21 7.11
CA TYR A 112 -0.64 -19.88 6.01
C TYR A 112 0.89 -19.87 6.17
N ARG A 113 1.44 -18.86 6.81
CA ARG A 113 2.88 -18.71 7.03
C ARG A 113 3.37 -19.25 8.36
N SER A 114 2.48 -19.82 9.16
CA SER A 114 2.79 -20.34 10.51
C SER A 114 3.40 -19.27 11.44
N LEU A 115 2.98 -18.01 11.28
CA LEU A 115 3.44 -16.85 12.07
C LEU A 115 2.54 -16.55 13.29
N GLY A 116 1.65 -17.47 13.63
CA GLY A 116 0.69 -17.26 14.72
C GLY A 116 -0.53 -16.44 14.31
N THR A 117 -1.12 -15.72 15.26
CA THR A 117 -2.38 -14.97 15.03
C THR A 117 -2.31 -13.52 15.48
N ASP A 118 -1.14 -13.04 15.88
CA ASP A 118 -0.95 -11.66 16.33
C ASP A 118 -0.89 -10.69 15.14
N ILE A 119 -1.99 -9.99 14.91
CA ILE A 119 -2.08 -8.96 13.85
C ILE A 119 -1.18 -7.76 14.15
N GLY A 120 -0.81 -7.51 15.40
CA GLY A 120 0.06 -6.41 15.80
C GLY A 120 1.40 -6.42 15.06
N GLN A 121 1.95 -7.61 14.78
CA GLN A 121 3.18 -7.74 14.01
C GLN A 121 3.03 -7.25 12.55
N VAL A 122 1.84 -7.38 11.95
CA VAL A 122 1.58 -6.91 10.58
C VAL A 122 1.53 -5.38 10.54
N PHE A 123 0.85 -4.76 11.50
CA PHE A 123 0.86 -3.29 11.62
C PHE A 123 2.27 -2.74 11.83
N ASN A 124 3.05 -3.41 12.68
CA ASN A 124 4.44 -3.02 12.90
C ASN A 124 5.28 -3.16 11.62
N ASP A 125 5.15 -4.28 10.89
CA ASP A 125 5.87 -4.50 9.64
C ASP A 125 5.57 -3.42 8.59
N ILE A 126 4.29 -3.08 8.40
CA ILE A 126 3.89 -1.99 7.50
C ILE A 126 4.59 -0.67 7.91
N ARG A 127 4.54 -0.31 9.19
CA ARG A 127 5.18 0.92 9.69
C ARG A 127 6.70 0.90 9.52
N GLN A 128 7.36 -0.22 9.84
CA GLN A 128 8.80 -0.34 9.74
C GLN A 128 9.28 -0.33 8.28
N THR A 129 8.57 -1.01 7.39
CA THR A 129 8.84 -0.97 5.94
C THR A 129 8.62 0.45 5.38
N ALA A 130 7.52 1.10 5.75
CA ALA A 130 7.24 2.49 5.37
C ALA A 130 8.30 3.47 5.89
N LEU A 131 8.78 3.25 7.12
CA LEU A 131 9.84 4.05 7.72
C LEU A 131 11.17 3.87 6.99
N CYS A 132 11.51 2.63 6.60
CA CYS A 132 12.67 2.32 5.77
C CYS A 132 12.63 3.10 4.45
N ILE A 133 11.50 3.11 3.76
CA ILE A 133 11.32 3.87 2.50
C ILE A 133 11.45 5.37 2.75
N SER A 134 10.72 5.91 3.73
CA SER A 134 10.66 7.35 4.02
C SER A 134 11.99 7.94 4.48
N THR A 135 12.83 7.14 5.12
CA THR A 135 14.16 7.54 5.57
C THR A 135 15.29 7.12 4.62
N ARG A 136 14.95 6.51 3.49
CA ARG A 136 15.89 5.97 2.51
C ARG A 136 16.90 5.01 3.15
N GLY A 137 16.37 4.04 3.91
CA GLY A 137 17.14 3.00 4.60
C GLY A 137 17.88 3.44 5.86
N LYS A 138 17.66 4.67 6.37
CA LYS A 138 18.37 5.19 7.57
C LYS A 138 17.69 4.82 8.88
N ALA A 139 16.45 4.35 8.84
CA ALA A 139 15.68 3.85 9.96
C ALA A 139 14.58 2.94 9.41
N GLY A 140 13.92 2.19 10.31
CA GLY A 140 12.93 1.18 9.94
C GLY A 140 13.59 -0.15 9.58
N GLU A 141 12.76 -1.13 9.23
CA GLU A 141 13.19 -2.48 8.85
C GLU A 141 12.86 -2.72 7.38
N GLY A 142 13.82 -3.31 6.65
CA GLY A 142 13.66 -3.63 5.23
C GLY A 142 14.92 -3.39 4.42
N ASP A 143 14.89 -3.82 3.17
CA ASP A 143 15.96 -3.58 2.20
C ASP A 143 15.60 -2.41 1.29
N PHE A 144 16.06 -1.21 1.66
CA PHE A 144 15.77 0.00 0.90
C PHE A 144 16.31 -0.08 -0.54
N ASN A 145 17.51 -0.63 -0.75
CA ASN A 145 18.10 -0.70 -2.09
C ASN A 145 17.26 -1.58 -3.00
N LEU A 146 16.78 -2.69 -2.47
CA LEU A 146 15.91 -3.61 -3.18
C LEU A 146 14.56 -2.97 -3.52
N ILE A 147 13.95 -2.27 -2.54
CA ILE A 147 12.69 -1.55 -2.77
C ILE A 147 12.88 -0.42 -3.81
N GLN A 148 13.98 0.30 -3.76
CA GLN A 148 14.31 1.36 -4.73
C GLN A 148 14.43 0.79 -6.15
N ASP A 149 15.09 -0.36 -6.32
CA ASP A 149 15.11 -1.07 -7.61
C ASP A 149 13.70 -1.45 -8.07
N GLY A 150 12.87 -1.96 -7.16
CA GLY A 150 11.45 -2.24 -7.42
C GLY A 150 10.69 -1.01 -7.93
N ILE A 151 10.86 0.14 -7.29
CA ILE A 151 10.22 1.41 -7.70
C ILE A 151 10.67 1.82 -9.11
N ILE A 152 11.96 1.68 -9.41
CA ILE A 152 12.49 1.98 -10.76
C ILE A 152 11.85 1.04 -11.80
N ARG A 153 11.70 -0.24 -11.48
CA ARG A 153 11.12 -1.24 -12.40
C ARG A 153 9.62 -1.08 -12.61
N VAL A 154 8.87 -0.66 -11.59
CA VAL A 154 7.42 -0.38 -11.69
C VAL A 154 7.14 0.69 -12.73
N LYS A 155 8.04 1.63 -12.94
CA LYS A 155 7.90 2.71 -13.94
C LYS A 155 7.54 2.20 -15.35
N SER A 156 8.00 1.02 -15.73
CA SER A 156 7.69 0.43 -17.05
C SER A 156 6.24 -0.02 -17.20
N PHE A 157 5.49 -0.11 -16.11
CA PHE A 157 4.07 -0.49 -16.06
C PHE A 157 3.13 0.73 -15.93
N MET A 158 3.72 1.94 -15.74
CA MET A 158 2.93 3.16 -15.57
C MET A 158 2.66 3.83 -16.92
N TYR A 159 1.38 3.99 -17.25
CA TYR A 159 0.99 4.56 -18.54
C TYR A 159 1.01 6.09 -18.57
N LYS A 160 0.48 6.75 -17.53
CA LYS A 160 0.27 8.21 -17.54
C LYS A 160 1.19 8.99 -16.60
N GLN A 161 1.71 8.38 -15.57
CA GLN A 161 2.46 9.07 -14.51
C GLN A 161 3.77 8.36 -14.23
N ARG A 162 4.80 9.14 -13.90
CA ARG A 162 6.05 8.58 -13.40
C ARG A 162 5.92 8.31 -11.91
N TYR A 163 6.16 7.07 -11.51
CA TYR A 163 6.28 6.72 -10.10
C TYR A 163 7.75 6.80 -9.69
N LEU A 164 8.08 7.77 -8.86
CA LEU A 164 9.43 8.05 -8.40
C LEU A 164 9.53 7.80 -6.89
N ILE A 165 10.75 7.82 -6.36
CA ILE A 165 10.99 7.61 -4.93
C ILE A 165 10.21 8.59 -4.04
N ASP A 166 10.02 9.83 -4.46
CA ASP A 166 9.28 10.82 -3.69
C ASP A 166 7.78 10.48 -3.62
N ASN A 167 7.20 9.94 -4.71
CA ASN A 167 5.83 9.40 -4.68
C ASN A 167 5.73 8.19 -3.73
N ALA A 168 6.71 7.29 -3.79
CA ALA A 168 6.75 6.12 -2.92
C ALA A 168 6.92 6.51 -1.42
N ILE A 169 7.63 7.58 -1.11
CA ILE A 169 7.75 8.12 0.26
C ILE A 169 6.41 8.65 0.75
N ILE A 170 5.64 9.34 -0.10
CA ILE A 170 4.29 9.81 0.25
C ILE A 170 3.37 8.62 0.48
N ASP A 171 3.35 7.65 -0.44
CA ASP A 171 2.50 6.47 -0.31
C ASP A 171 2.89 5.59 0.89
N ALA A 172 4.19 5.51 1.23
CA ALA A 172 4.66 4.85 2.45
C ALA A 172 4.16 5.54 3.73
N ALA A 173 4.19 6.86 3.77
CA ALA A 173 3.63 7.61 4.89
C ALA A 173 2.11 7.41 5.02
N ARG A 174 1.38 7.36 3.90
CA ARG A 174 -0.05 7.02 3.87
C ARG A 174 -0.31 5.60 4.37
N ALA A 175 0.50 4.61 3.97
CA ALA A 175 0.38 3.23 4.42
C ALA A 175 0.61 3.10 5.93
N ALA A 176 1.63 3.76 6.48
CA ALA A 176 1.89 3.80 7.92
C ALA A 176 0.74 4.45 8.70
N TYR A 177 0.19 5.54 8.19
CA TYR A 177 -0.94 6.24 8.78
C TYR A 177 -2.20 5.35 8.78
N LEU A 178 -2.55 4.74 7.65
CA LEU A 178 -3.67 3.80 7.54
C LEU A 178 -3.55 2.64 8.51
N ALA A 179 -2.39 1.99 8.54
CA ALA A 179 -2.12 0.87 9.45
C ALA A 179 -2.33 1.29 10.91
N THR A 180 -1.89 2.48 11.29
CA THR A 180 -2.04 3.00 12.65
C THR A 180 -3.49 3.37 12.96
N LEU A 181 -4.24 3.99 12.04
CA LEU A 181 -5.66 4.25 12.22
C LEU A 181 -6.45 2.95 12.46
N ILE A 182 -6.19 1.92 11.63
CA ILE A 182 -6.86 0.62 11.76
C ILE A 182 -6.51 -0.06 13.09
N GLU A 183 -5.25 -0.01 13.51
CA GLU A 183 -4.79 -0.56 14.78
C GLU A 183 -5.48 0.11 15.97
N LYS A 184 -5.63 1.43 15.93
CA LYS A 184 -6.29 2.24 16.98
C LYS A 184 -7.82 2.26 16.87
N GLY A 185 -8.41 1.61 15.88
CA GLY A 185 -9.85 1.55 15.69
C GLY A 185 -10.47 2.87 15.21
N VAL A 186 -9.68 3.76 14.63
CA VAL A 186 -10.15 5.03 14.08
C VAL A 186 -10.64 4.79 12.65
N THR A 187 -11.86 5.23 12.36
CA THR A 187 -12.53 4.99 11.07
C THR A 187 -12.50 6.18 10.12
N GLU A 188 -12.18 7.36 10.64
CA GLU A 188 -12.07 8.58 9.87
C GLU A 188 -10.65 8.80 9.36
N VAL A 189 -10.53 9.29 8.13
CA VAL A 189 -9.24 9.56 7.48
C VAL A 189 -9.11 11.06 7.26
N GLU A 190 -8.20 11.67 7.99
CA GLU A 190 -7.81 13.05 7.70
C GLU A 190 -6.85 13.07 6.51
N ARG A 191 -7.04 14.05 5.61
CA ARG A 191 -6.20 14.22 4.43
C ARG A 191 -5.46 15.54 4.44
N TYR A 192 -4.24 15.52 3.95
CA TYR A 192 -3.47 16.74 3.73
C TYR A 192 -4.13 17.60 2.65
N SER A 193 -4.41 18.87 2.98
CA SER A 193 -5.11 19.80 2.08
C SER A 193 -4.18 20.52 1.09
N ASN A 194 -2.90 20.19 1.05
CA ASN A 194 -1.85 20.93 0.35
C ASN A 194 -1.64 22.37 0.87
N ASN A 195 -2.10 22.66 2.08
CA ASN A 195 -1.88 23.94 2.71
C ASN A 195 -0.68 23.85 3.68
N PRO A 196 0.33 24.71 3.54
CA PRO A 196 1.47 24.75 4.48
C PRO A 196 1.06 24.98 5.96
N VAL A 197 -0.11 25.57 6.20
CA VAL A 197 -0.65 25.77 7.55
C VAL A 197 -0.91 24.44 8.25
N ASP A 198 -1.32 23.41 7.51
CA ASP A 198 -1.64 22.09 8.06
C ASP A 198 -0.46 21.42 8.76
N ILE A 199 0.77 21.76 8.38
CA ILE A 199 1.98 21.16 8.95
C ILE A 199 2.75 22.09 9.87
N LYS A 200 2.34 23.37 9.99
CA LYS A 200 3.12 24.39 10.70
C LYS A 200 3.45 23.99 12.13
N ASP A 201 2.45 23.55 12.86
CA ASP A 201 2.54 23.22 14.29
C ASP A 201 2.69 21.72 14.55
N LEU A 202 2.70 20.90 13.48
CA LEU A 202 2.91 19.46 13.62
C LEU A 202 4.38 19.12 13.96
N VAL A 203 4.53 18.15 14.83
CA VAL A 203 5.82 17.64 15.31
C VAL A 203 5.80 16.11 15.25
N ILE A 204 6.86 15.52 14.74
CA ILE A 204 7.08 14.07 14.87
C ILE A 204 7.78 13.84 16.19
N ARG A 205 7.17 13.06 17.06
CA ARG A 205 7.60 12.80 18.41
C ARG A 205 8.74 11.77 18.48
N PRO A 206 9.48 11.68 19.60
CA PRO A 206 10.65 10.78 19.71
C PRO A 206 10.35 9.29 19.59
N SER A 207 9.10 8.85 19.75
CA SER A 207 8.65 7.48 19.50
C SER A 207 8.94 7.01 18.06
N LEU A 208 8.97 7.97 17.13
CA LEU A 208 9.50 7.80 15.78
C LEU A 208 10.88 8.46 15.67
N THR A 209 11.52 8.35 14.51
CA THR A 209 12.84 8.91 14.28
C THR A 209 12.79 10.38 13.88
N ASN A 210 13.71 11.19 14.40
CA ASN A 210 13.90 12.58 13.98
C ASN A 210 14.34 12.73 12.50
N LYS A 211 14.76 11.64 11.86
CA LYS A 211 15.13 11.64 10.44
C LYS A 211 13.98 12.02 9.51
N LEU A 212 12.75 11.79 9.96
CA LEU A 212 11.52 12.18 9.25
C LEU A 212 11.29 13.70 9.20
N ASN A 213 11.90 14.47 10.11
CA ASN A 213 11.74 15.93 10.15
C ASN A 213 12.16 16.65 8.85
N LYS A 214 13.09 16.04 8.09
CA LYS A 214 13.50 16.57 6.77
C LYS A 214 12.38 16.57 5.75
N LEU A 215 11.37 15.73 5.93
CA LEU A 215 10.22 15.66 5.03
C LEU A 215 9.37 16.94 5.11
N LYS A 216 9.41 17.67 6.24
CA LYS A 216 8.62 18.90 6.43
C LYS A 216 8.84 19.94 5.33
N SER A 217 10.08 20.06 4.86
CA SER A 217 10.44 21.01 3.78
C SER A 217 10.35 20.42 2.38
N ASN A 218 10.66 19.11 2.24
CA ASN A 218 10.85 18.53 0.91
C ASN A 218 9.62 17.77 0.40
N LEU A 219 8.89 17.13 1.30
CA LEU A 219 7.69 16.31 1.02
C LEU A 219 6.66 16.54 2.14
N PRO A 220 6.02 17.75 2.19
CA PRO A 220 5.15 18.15 3.28
C PRO A 220 3.97 17.21 3.51
N GLU A 221 3.43 16.60 2.47
CA GLU A 221 2.39 15.60 2.58
C GLU A 221 2.86 14.34 3.34
N ALA A 222 4.02 13.81 3.02
CA ALA A 222 4.59 12.68 3.74
C ALA A 222 4.87 13.02 5.20
N PHE A 223 5.35 14.24 5.47
CA PHE A 223 5.54 14.73 6.83
C PHE A 223 4.22 14.78 7.61
N TYR A 224 3.16 15.27 6.99
CA TYR A 224 1.82 15.34 7.58
C TYR A 224 1.36 13.97 8.09
N TYR A 225 1.38 12.95 7.22
CA TYR A 225 0.94 11.60 7.60
C TYR A 225 1.84 10.96 8.65
N TRP A 226 3.15 11.20 8.63
CA TRP A 226 4.04 10.74 9.70
C TRP A 226 3.80 11.45 11.03
N ALA A 227 3.49 12.74 11.03
CA ALA A 227 3.14 13.46 12.24
C ALA A 227 1.82 12.94 12.83
N LYS A 228 0.80 12.72 12.00
CA LYS A 228 -0.48 12.10 12.42
C LYS A 228 -0.28 10.68 12.95
N THR A 229 0.57 9.89 12.31
CA THR A 229 0.96 8.56 12.81
C THR A 229 1.62 8.66 14.19
N SER A 230 2.52 9.62 14.37
CA SER A 230 3.21 9.86 15.63
C SER A 230 2.24 10.24 16.77
N GLU A 231 1.27 11.10 16.49
CA GLU A 231 0.22 11.48 17.44
C GLU A 231 -0.59 10.27 17.92
N LEU A 232 -1.02 9.41 16.98
CA LEU A 232 -1.82 8.22 17.26
C LEU A 232 -1.06 7.14 18.05
N LEU A 233 0.25 7.04 17.90
CA LEU A 233 1.08 6.05 18.61
C LEU A 233 1.31 6.41 20.08
N GLU A 234 1.06 7.65 20.50
CA GLU A 234 1.22 8.09 21.88
C GLU A 234 -0.05 8.01 22.73
N VAL A 235 -1.18 7.79 22.08
CA VAL A 235 -2.48 7.51 22.70
C VAL A 235 -2.68 6.00 22.83
#